data_72851b293b05a40b0b19eb79b64b1250
#
_entry.id   72851b293b05a40b0b19eb79b64b1250
#
_cell.length_a   1.000
_cell.length_b   1.000
_cell.length_c   1.000
_cell.angle_alpha   90.00
_cell.angle_beta   90.00
_cell.angle_gamma   90.00
#
_symmetry.space_group_name_H-M   'P 1'
#
loop_
_entity.id
_entity.type
_entity.pdbx_description
1 polymer ?
#
loop_
_entity_poly.entity_id
_entity_poly.type
_entity_poly.pdbx_seq_one_letter_code
_entity_poly.pdbx_strand_id
1 'polypeptide(L)'
;PDKFCHDPEQTNWMSATVETLDQRIIPYITKICKRDPFSGKVVTGGIVTVKDSSWLMSWTINRQPQFRSQPKDHCLVWVYSLFTDKPGDFVKKPMRECTGKEICMEWLYHLGVPVEQIEDMAENSANTVPVMMPYIDAFFMPRAYGDRPKVVPDGAVNFAFLGQFAETPRDTIFTTEYSMRTGMEAVYTLLNIDRGVPEVWGSVYDVRDLLDATVKLRDGKKPIDMELNLVEKMALKKVLGKIEGTDIEKLLKEYHII
;
A
#
# COMPACT_ATOMS: atom_id res chain seq x y z
N PRO A 1 18.20 -19.18 -0.68
CA PRO A 1 17.32 -18.01 -0.86
C PRO A 1 17.01 -17.74 -2.34
N ASP A 2 18.01 -17.86 -3.22
CA ASP A 2 17.90 -17.47 -4.63
C ASP A 2 16.73 -18.14 -5.36
N LYS A 3 16.50 -19.43 -5.09
CA LYS A 3 15.39 -20.18 -5.69
C LYS A 3 14.02 -19.55 -5.38
N PHE A 4 13.86 -18.90 -4.23
CA PHE A 4 12.60 -18.31 -3.81
C PHE A 4 12.54 -16.81 -4.02
N CYS A 5 13.69 -16.13 -3.95
CA CYS A 5 13.75 -14.67 -3.96
C CYS A 5 13.91 -14.08 -5.38
N HIS A 6 14.40 -14.87 -6.35
CA HIS A 6 14.71 -14.39 -7.69
C HIS A 6 13.83 -14.99 -8.79
N ASP A 7 12.78 -15.74 -8.42
CA ASP A 7 11.81 -16.25 -9.38
C ASP A 7 10.78 -15.14 -9.73
N PRO A 8 10.83 -14.55 -10.93
CA PRO A 8 9.93 -13.45 -11.30
C PRO A 8 8.47 -13.88 -11.44
N GLU A 9 8.19 -15.17 -11.62
CA GLU A 9 6.81 -15.68 -11.64
C GLU A 9 6.21 -15.76 -10.25
N GLN A 10 7.05 -15.92 -9.21
CA GLN A 10 6.62 -16.03 -7.83
C GLN A 10 6.92 -14.76 -7.01
N THR A 11 7.91 -13.98 -7.45
CA THR A 11 8.36 -12.80 -6.71
C THR A 11 8.73 -11.70 -7.72
N ASN A 12 7.79 -10.85 -8.04
CA ASN A 12 7.96 -9.75 -8.97
C ASN A 12 7.97 -8.37 -8.32
N TRP A 13 8.13 -8.31 -7.02
CA TRP A 13 8.21 -7.09 -6.24
C TRP A 13 9.58 -6.95 -5.59
N MET A 14 10.22 -5.83 -5.84
CA MET A 14 11.44 -5.43 -5.17
C MET A 14 11.23 -4.11 -4.46
N SER A 15 11.80 -3.99 -3.28
CA SER A 15 11.78 -2.77 -2.49
C SER A 15 13.20 -2.25 -2.32
N ALA A 16 13.36 -0.95 -2.43
CA ALA A 16 14.63 -0.28 -2.18
C ALA A 16 14.41 0.98 -1.36
N THR A 17 15.30 1.25 -0.42
CA THR A 17 15.28 2.48 0.35
C THR A 17 16.38 3.39 -0.15
N VAL A 18 16.03 4.61 -0.51
CA VAL A 18 16.98 5.65 -0.90
C VAL A 18 17.08 6.66 0.23
N GLU A 19 18.24 6.77 0.83
CA GLU A 19 18.57 7.81 1.79
C GLU A 19 19.34 8.91 1.07
N THR A 20 18.74 10.10 0.96
CA THR A 20 19.35 11.23 0.29
C THR A 20 20.07 12.11 1.29
N LEU A 21 21.36 12.35 1.07
CA LEU A 21 22.19 13.20 1.89
C LEU A 21 22.31 14.62 1.32
N ASP A 22 22.13 14.76 0.00
CA ASP A 22 22.32 16.01 -0.72
C ASP A 22 20.97 16.71 -0.99
N GLN A 23 20.88 17.95 -0.55
CA GLN A 23 19.70 18.78 -0.74
C GLN A 23 19.39 19.12 -2.20
N ARG A 24 20.30 18.89 -3.13
CA ARG A 24 20.09 19.08 -4.59
C ARG A 24 18.93 18.26 -5.14
N ILE A 25 18.60 17.14 -4.50
CA ILE A 25 17.48 16.25 -4.93
C ILE A 25 16.10 16.86 -4.56
N ILE A 26 16.03 17.64 -3.48
CA ILE A 26 14.76 18.14 -2.92
C ILE A 26 13.91 18.94 -3.93
N PRO A 27 14.47 19.82 -4.78
CA PRO A 27 13.67 20.52 -5.79
C PRO A 27 12.97 19.58 -6.77
N TYR A 28 13.61 18.49 -7.17
CA TYR A 28 13.02 17.49 -8.07
C TYR A 28 11.89 16.73 -7.38
N ILE A 29 12.11 16.31 -6.12
CA ILE A 29 11.06 15.70 -5.28
C ILE A 29 9.87 16.64 -5.15
N THR A 30 10.10 17.90 -4.80
CA THR A 30 9.04 18.91 -4.62
C THR A 30 8.25 19.15 -5.91
N LYS A 31 8.93 19.16 -7.06
CA LYS A 31 8.29 19.32 -8.37
C LYS A 31 7.31 18.19 -8.68
N ILE A 32 7.67 16.95 -8.41
CA ILE A 32 6.84 15.77 -8.69
C ILE A 32 5.78 15.57 -7.60
N CYS A 33 6.19 15.55 -6.34
CA CYS A 33 5.31 15.27 -5.20
C CYS A 33 4.41 16.46 -4.82
N LYS A 34 4.63 17.64 -5.42
CA LYS A 34 3.90 18.90 -5.15
C LYS A 34 3.96 19.35 -3.69
N ARG A 35 5.00 18.93 -2.96
CA ARG A 35 5.27 19.35 -1.59
C ARG A 35 6.75 19.18 -1.25
N ASP A 36 7.22 20.05 -0.36
CA ASP A 36 8.52 19.88 0.28
C ASP A 36 8.41 18.83 1.41
N PRO A 37 9.21 17.75 1.39
CA PRO A 37 9.13 16.71 2.41
C PRO A 37 9.51 17.16 3.82
N PHE A 38 10.23 18.26 3.99
CA PHE A 38 10.64 18.81 5.28
C PHE A 38 9.65 19.80 5.90
N SER A 39 8.59 20.14 5.18
CA SER A 39 7.62 21.16 5.62
C SER A 39 6.18 20.65 5.63
N GLY A 40 5.30 21.48 6.19
CA GLY A 40 3.87 21.23 6.22
C GLY A 40 3.38 20.31 7.34
N LYS A 41 2.07 20.10 7.39
CA LYS A 41 1.39 19.33 8.44
C LYS A 41 1.10 17.86 8.03
N VAL A 42 1.18 17.56 6.73
CA VAL A 42 0.90 16.21 6.22
C VAL A 42 2.07 15.31 6.56
N VAL A 43 1.81 14.27 7.32
CA VAL A 43 2.82 13.33 7.82
C VAL A 43 3.12 12.24 6.81
N THR A 44 2.08 11.67 6.20
CA THR A 44 2.20 10.60 5.22
C THR A 44 2.37 11.16 3.81
N GLY A 45 3.31 10.60 3.06
CA GLY A 45 3.44 10.86 1.63
C GLY A 45 2.37 10.14 0.82
N GLY A 46 1.94 10.73 -0.27
CA GLY A 46 1.24 10.00 -1.31
C GLY A 46 2.19 9.06 -2.04
N ILE A 47 1.64 8.07 -2.72
CA ILE A 47 2.41 7.21 -3.64
C ILE A 47 2.46 7.90 -5.00
N VAL A 48 3.66 8.00 -5.56
CA VAL A 48 3.89 8.40 -6.94
C VAL A 48 4.22 7.14 -7.73
N THR A 49 3.44 6.84 -8.75
CA THR A 49 3.71 5.74 -9.67
C THR A 49 4.00 6.30 -11.06
N VAL A 50 5.10 5.88 -11.65
CA VAL A 50 5.46 6.24 -13.02
C VAL A 50 4.85 5.19 -13.95
N LYS A 51 3.75 5.54 -14.54
CA LYS A 51 2.95 4.65 -15.40
C LYS A 51 3.75 4.08 -16.59
N ASP A 52 4.65 4.87 -17.14
CA ASP A 52 5.45 4.52 -18.34
C ASP A 52 6.82 3.93 -17.97
N SER A 53 7.12 3.74 -16.68
CA SER A 53 8.34 3.04 -16.25
C SER A 53 8.27 1.56 -16.61
N SER A 54 9.33 1.06 -17.26
CA SER A 54 9.45 -0.38 -17.57
C SER A 54 9.42 -1.26 -16.32
N TRP A 55 9.85 -0.73 -15.18
CA TRP A 55 9.77 -1.41 -13.88
C TRP A 55 8.44 -1.20 -13.17
N LEU A 56 7.56 -0.34 -13.69
CA LEU A 56 6.39 0.19 -12.98
C LEU A 56 6.80 0.72 -11.60
N MET A 57 7.79 1.62 -11.63
CA MET A 57 8.39 2.17 -10.42
C MET A 57 7.44 3.08 -9.67
N SER A 58 7.43 2.92 -8.37
CA SER A 58 6.67 3.75 -7.44
C SER A 58 7.55 4.18 -6.28
N TRP A 59 7.19 5.29 -5.63
CA TRP A 59 7.83 5.72 -4.40
C TRP A 59 6.88 6.47 -3.49
N THR A 60 7.22 6.51 -2.21
CA THR A 60 6.58 7.37 -1.23
C THR A 60 7.61 8.09 -0.37
N ILE A 61 7.33 9.33 -0.05
CA ILE A 61 8.19 10.17 0.78
C ILE A 61 7.33 10.79 1.88
N ASN A 62 7.48 10.27 3.08
CA ASN A 62 6.83 10.82 4.25
C ASN A 62 7.44 12.16 4.66
N ARG A 63 6.81 12.89 5.59
CA ARG A 63 7.41 14.08 6.15
C ARG A 63 8.71 13.74 6.86
N GLN A 64 9.74 14.54 6.62
CA GLN A 64 11.09 14.37 7.18
C GLN A 64 11.32 15.25 8.41
N PRO A 65 12.10 14.81 9.39
CA PRO A 65 12.62 13.44 9.50
C PRO A 65 11.51 12.45 9.83
N GLN A 66 11.59 11.24 9.26
CA GLN A 66 10.62 10.18 9.51
C GLN A 66 10.87 9.45 10.83
N PHE A 67 12.12 9.33 11.23
CA PHE A 67 12.54 8.65 12.46
C PHE A 67 13.23 9.61 13.42
N ARG A 68 13.11 9.35 14.73
CA ARG A 68 13.70 10.19 15.78
C ARG A 68 15.22 10.30 15.69
N SER A 69 15.88 9.22 15.27
CA SER A 69 17.35 9.15 15.12
C SER A 69 17.86 9.60 13.76
N GLN A 70 16.96 9.93 12.82
CA GLN A 70 17.34 10.37 11.49
C GLN A 70 17.97 11.76 11.56
N PRO A 71 19.13 11.98 10.90
CA PRO A 71 19.68 13.31 10.74
C PRO A 71 18.68 14.25 10.05
N LYS A 72 18.66 15.52 10.46
CA LYS A 72 17.63 16.49 10.02
C LYS A 72 17.76 16.90 8.55
N ASP A 73 18.91 16.70 7.98
CA ASP A 73 19.26 17.01 6.58
C ASP A 73 19.11 15.79 5.65
N HIS A 74 18.81 14.63 6.20
CA HIS A 74 18.59 13.41 5.42
C HIS A 74 17.12 13.28 5.00
N CYS A 75 16.90 12.89 3.75
CA CYS A 75 15.59 12.53 3.23
C CYS A 75 15.52 11.03 2.97
N LEU A 76 14.60 10.36 3.62
CA LEU A 76 14.37 8.93 3.44
C LEU A 76 13.25 8.72 2.43
N VAL A 77 13.53 7.97 1.39
CA VAL A 77 12.58 7.65 0.32
C VAL A 77 12.43 6.14 0.24
N TRP A 78 11.19 5.68 0.21
CA TRP A 78 10.89 4.29 -0.11
C TRP A 78 10.54 4.15 -1.58
N VAL A 79 11.39 3.44 -2.32
CA VAL A 79 11.20 3.12 -3.74
C VAL A 79 10.89 1.64 -3.89
N TYR A 80 9.98 1.30 -4.77
CA TYR A 80 9.66 -0.08 -5.10
C TYR A 80 9.20 -0.24 -6.54
N SER A 81 9.25 -1.45 -7.07
CA SER A 81 8.84 -1.78 -8.43
C SER A 81 8.18 -3.16 -8.49
N LEU A 82 7.30 -3.34 -9.47
CA LEU A 82 6.58 -4.60 -9.66
C LEU A 82 7.20 -5.48 -10.76
N PHE A 83 7.80 -4.90 -11.80
CA PHE A 83 8.35 -5.64 -12.92
C PHE A 83 9.88 -5.71 -12.81
N THR A 84 10.35 -6.53 -11.87
CA THR A 84 11.77 -6.60 -11.49
C THR A 84 12.65 -7.35 -12.50
N ASP A 85 12.05 -8.07 -13.44
CA ASP A 85 12.69 -8.86 -14.49
C ASP A 85 12.92 -8.12 -15.81
N LYS A 86 12.34 -6.92 -15.96
CA LYS A 86 12.44 -6.11 -17.17
C LYS A 86 13.62 -5.15 -17.09
N PRO A 87 14.30 -4.86 -18.22
CA PRO A 87 15.29 -3.78 -18.27
C PRO A 87 14.66 -2.42 -17.95
N GLY A 88 15.36 -1.61 -17.16
CA GLY A 88 14.96 -0.25 -16.85
C GLY A 88 15.00 0.69 -18.05
N ASP A 89 14.42 1.87 -17.92
CA ASP A 89 14.38 2.88 -18.98
C ASP A 89 15.72 3.61 -19.10
N PHE A 90 16.42 3.80 -18.01
CA PHE A 90 17.74 4.43 -17.94
C PHE A 90 18.86 3.38 -17.82
N VAL A 91 18.80 2.53 -16.81
CA VAL A 91 19.87 1.58 -16.47
C VAL A 91 19.96 0.41 -17.46
N LYS A 92 18.91 0.10 -18.22
CA LYS A 92 18.90 -1.00 -19.23
C LYS A 92 19.20 -2.40 -18.67
N LYS A 93 18.93 -2.62 -17.40
CA LYS A 93 19.19 -3.84 -16.66
C LYS A 93 17.97 -4.20 -15.81
N PRO A 94 17.65 -5.49 -15.60
CA PRO A 94 16.58 -5.88 -14.69
C PRO A 94 16.81 -5.36 -13.26
N MET A 95 15.79 -4.83 -12.62
CA MET A 95 15.94 -4.23 -11.28
C MET A 95 16.54 -5.21 -10.27
N ARG A 96 16.13 -6.48 -10.32
CA ARG A 96 16.64 -7.52 -9.41
C ARG A 96 18.14 -7.81 -9.55
N GLU A 97 18.75 -7.39 -10.64
CA GLU A 97 20.18 -7.52 -10.91
C GLU A 97 20.96 -6.21 -10.64
N CYS A 98 20.24 -5.15 -10.31
CA CYS A 98 20.81 -3.83 -10.09
C CYS A 98 21.42 -3.71 -8.70
N THR A 99 22.51 -2.95 -8.63
CA THR A 99 23.03 -2.40 -7.35
C THR A 99 22.12 -1.29 -6.85
N GLY A 100 22.27 -0.91 -5.58
CA GLY A 100 21.54 0.23 -5.03
C GLY A 100 21.79 1.53 -5.80
N LYS A 101 23.04 1.78 -6.23
CA LYS A 101 23.38 2.93 -7.07
C LYS A 101 22.58 2.91 -8.38
N GLU A 102 22.52 1.79 -9.07
CA GLU A 102 21.77 1.65 -10.32
C GLU A 102 20.27 1.88 -10.13
N ILE A 103 19.68 1.37 -9.04
CA ILE A 103 18.27 1.63 -8.71
C ILE A 103 18.05 3.12 -8.44
N CYS A 104 18.97 3.77 -7.72
CA CYS A 104 18.93 5.21 -7.49
C CYS A 104 19.01 5.99 -8.80
N MET A 105 19.88 5.60 -9.73
CA MET A 105 20.00 6.24 -11.05
C MET A 105 18.68 6.16 -11.82
N GLU A 106 18.03 5.01 -11.85
CA GLU A 106 16.72 4.84 -12.49
C GLU A 106 15.66 5.73 -11.83
N TRP A 107 15.64 5.77 -10.49
CA TRP A 107 14.71 6.64 -9.74
C TRP A 107 14.95 8.12 -10.04
N LEU A 108 16.21 8.60 -10.04
CA LEU A 108 16.58 9.98 -10.36
C LEU A 108 16.18 10.35 -11.79
N TYR A 109 16.33 9.43 -12.74
CA TYR A 109 15.85 9.61 -14.11
C TYR A 109 14.34 9.89 -14.15
N HIS A 110 13.54 9.06 -13.48
CA HIS A 110 12.09 9.25 -13.39
C HIS A 110 11.68 10.46 -12.55
N LEU A 111 12.54 10.90 -11.65
CA LEU A 111 12.35 12.15 -10.90
C LEU A 111 12.60 13.40 -11.77
N GLY A 112 13.18 13.22 -12.97
CA GLY A 112 13.47 14.29 -13.93
C GLY A 112 14.77 15.05 -13.64
N VAL A 113 15.72 14.38 -13.01
CA VAL A 113 17.11 14.89 -12.87
C VAL A 113 17.77 14.87 -14.24
N PRO A 114 18.52 15.92 -14.65
CA PRO A 114 19.30 15.92 -15.87
C PRO A 114 20.26 14.73 -15.94
N VAL A 115 20.30 14.07 -17.11
CA VAL A 115 21.04 12.81 -17.30
C VAL A 115 22.51 12.92 -16.88
N GLU A 116 23.15 14.05 -17.16
CA GLU A 116 24.55 14.34 -16.81
C GLU A 116 24.82 14.47 -15.31
N GLN A 117 23.78 14.59 -14.48
CA GLN A 117 23.89 14.72 -13.03
C GLN A 117 23.51 13.44 -12.29
N ILE A 118 22.86 12.49 -12.97
CA ILE A 118 22.28 11.29 -12.34
C ILE A 118 23.35 10.45 -11.63
N GLU A 119 24.46 10.19 -12.33
CA GLU A 119 25.50 9.32 -11.79
C GLU A 119 26.19 9.94 -10.58
N ASP A 120 26.52 11.23 -10.64
CA ASP A 120 27.13 11.96 -9.53
C ASP A 120 26.19 11.99 -8.31
N MET A 121 24.91 12.27 -8.54
CA MET A 121 23.93 12.29 -7.45
C MET A 121 23.74 10.91 -6.82
N ALA A 122 23.64 9.86 -7.62
CA ALA A 122 23.48 8.50 -7.12
C ALA A 122 24.71 8.01 -6.33
N GLU A 123 25.90 8.44 -6.70
CA GLU A 123 27.16 8.06 -6.02
C GLU A 123 27.42 8.88 -4.78
N ASN A 124 27.25 10.21 -4.86
CA ASN A 124 27.74 11.12 -3.83
C ASN A 124 26.65 11.72 -2.94
N SER A 125 25.38 11.64 -3.34
CA SER A 125 24.27 12.28 -2.65
C SER A 125 23.23 11.30 -2.11
N ALA A 126 23.38 10.02 -2.37
CA ALA A 126 22.42 9.01 -1.94
C ALA A 126 23.11 7.72 -1.51
N ASN A 127 22.47 7.04 -0.57
CA ASN A 127 22.78 5.66 -0.23
C ASN A 127 21.51 4.84 -0.43
N THR A 128 21.57 3.82 -1.28
CA THR A 128 20.42 2.99 -1.61
C THR A 128 20.69 1.55 -1.24
N VAL A 129 19.82 1.02 -0.38
CA VAL A 129 19.87 -0.38 0.04
C VAL A 129 18.79 -1.16 -0.71
N PRO A 130 19.16 -2.00 -1.68
CA PRO A 130 18.21 -2.83 -2.40
C PRO A 130 17.77 -4.03 -1.55
N VAL A 131 16.49 -4.32 -1.57
CA VAL A 131 15.91 -5.49 -0.90
C VAL A 131 14.98 -6.19 -1.85
N MET A 132 15.32 -7.40 -2.25
CA MET A 132 14.41 -8.29 -2.95
C MET A 132 13.52 -8.97 -1.93
N MET A 133 12.21 -8.75 -2.03
CA MET A 133 11.26 -9.26 -1.05
C MET A 133 10.64 -10.58 -1.54
N PRO A 134 11.02 -11.71 -0.94
CA PRO A 134 10.52 -13.01 -1.36
C PRO A 134 9.03 -13.13 -1.02
N TYR A 135 8.24 -13.51 -2.01
CA TYR A 135 6.81 -13.74 -1.84
C TYR A 135 6.03 -12.56 -1.24
N ILE A 136 6.55 -11.33 -1.33
CA ILE A 136 5.88 -10.15 -0.78
C ILE A 136 4.50 -9.95 -1.41
N ASP A 137 4.34 -10.32 -2.66
CA ASP A 137 3.10 -10.27 -3.41
C ASP A 137 2.17 -11.48 -3.16
N ALA A 138 2.58 -12.43 -2.35
CA ALA A 138 1.79 -13.64 -2.05
C ALA A 138 0.39 -13.33 -1.50
N PHE A 139 0.21 -12.24 -0.76
CA PHE A 139 -1.11 -11.83 -0.28
C PHE A 139 -1.97 -11.14 -1.35
N PHE A 140 -1.41 -10.78 -2.49
CA PHE A 140 -2.18 -10.36 -3.67
C PHE A 140 -2.53 -11.53 -4.59
N MET A 141 -1.93 -12.68 -4.38
CA MET A 141 -2.21 -13.88 -5.16
C MET A 141 -3.56 -14.49 -4.76
N PRO A 142 -4.29 -15.07 -5.72
CA PRO A 142 -5.48 -15.84 -5.39
C PRO A 142 -5.16 -16.97 -4.42
N ARG A 143 -5.94 -17.11 -3.37
CA ARG A 143 -5.83 -18.21 -2.41
C ARG A 143 -7.18 -18.58 -1.84
N ALA A 144 -7.29 -19.81 -1.36
CA ALA A 144 -8.42 -20.27 -0.58
C ALA A 144 -8.16 -20.06 0.93
N TYR A 145 -9.23 -20.08 1.70
CA TYR A 145 -9.12 -20.13 3.15
C TYR A 145 -8.43 -21.43 3.56
N GLY A 146 -7.44 -21.31 4.44
CA GLY A 146 -6.64 -22.44 4.90
C GLY A 146 -5.39 -22.75 4.09
N ASP A 147 -5.09 -21.99 3.04
CA ASP A 147 -3.83 -22.13 2.28
C ASP A 147 -2.61 -21.67 3.10
N ARG A 148 -2.83 -20.86 4.11
CA ARG A 148 -1.79 -20.44 5.06
C ARG A 148 -1.87 -21.24 6.36
N PRO A 149 -0.74 -21.42 7.06
CA PRO A 149 -0.76 -22.08 8.36
C PRO A 149 -1.55 -21.25 9.39
N LYS A 150 -2.22 -21.94 10.31
CA LYS A 150 -2.79 -21.25 11.49
C LYS A 150 -1.67 -20.55 12.26
N VAL A 151 -2.00 -19.48 12.98
CA VAL A 151 -1.06 -18.79 13.88
C VAL A 151 -0.41 -19.80 14.84
N VAL A 152 -1.21 -20.59 15.53
CA VAL A 152 -0.73 -21.74 16.28
C VAL A 152 -1.23 -23.00 15.59
N PRO A 153 -0.37 -23.76 14.90
CA PRO A 153 -0.77 -25.00 14.25
C PRO A 153 -1.27 -26.05 15.24
N ASP A 154 -2.14 -26.92 14.78
CA ASP A 154 -2.66 -28.00 15.61
C ASP A 154 -1.50 -28.87 16.13
N GLY A 155 -1.44 -29.07 17.44
CA GLY A 155 -0.37 -29.79 18.13
C GLY A 155 0.88 -28.96 18.43
N ALA A 156 0.97 -27.71 18.05
CA ALA A 156 2.05 -26.83 18.47
C ALA A 156 1.94 -26.51 19.97
N VAL A 157 3.06 -26.62 20.69
CA VAL A 157 3.11 -26.43 22.14
C VAL A 157 3.76 -25.11 22.51
N ASN A 158 4.80 -24.68 21.76
CA ASN A 158 5.67 -23.58 22.15
C ASN A 158 6.16 -22.73 20.95
N PHE A 159 5.50 -22.80 19.81
CA PHE A 159 5.80 -21.95 18.67
C PHE A 159 4.53 -21.48 17.95
N ALA A 160 4.63 -20.38 17.21
CA ALA A 160 3.58 -19.81 16.40
C ALA A 160 4.16 -19.20 15.12
N PHE A 161 3.34 -19.15 14.07
CA PHE A 161 3.61 -18.35 12.87
C PHE A 161 3.01 -16.95 13.05
N LEU A 162 3.78 -15.91 12.71
CA LEU A 162 3.34 -14.53 12.86
C LEU A 162 3.42 -13.79 11.53
N GLY A 163 2.63 -12.74 11.43
CA GLY A 163 2.64 -11.84 10.28
C GLY A 163 1.82 -12.36 9.10
N GLN A 164 2.08 -11.80 7.95
CA GLN A 164 1.25 -11.96 6.74
C GLN A 164 1.13 -13.38 6.18
N PHE A 165 2.02 -14.27 6.57
CA PHE A 165 2.02 -15.67 6.12
C PHE A 165 1.23 -16.62 7.03
N ALA A 166 0.75 -16.13 8.16
CA ALA A 166 -0.16 -16.89 9.01
C ALA A 166 -1.63 -16.62 8.65
N GLU A 167 -2.49 -17.60 8.83
CA GLU A 167 -3.93 -17.43 8.62
C GLU A 167 -4.58 -16.77 9.84
N THR A 168 -5.34 -15.72 9.64
CA THR A 168 -6.24 -15.16 10.64
C THR A 168 -7.59 -14.84 9.99
N PRO A 169 -8.70 -15.12 10.69
CA PRO A 169 -10.02 -14.92 10.12
C PRO A 169 -10.27 -13.47 9.72
N ARG A 170 -10.90 -13.26 8.57
CA ARG A 170 -11.38 -11.97 8.08
C ARG A 170 -10.31 -10.90 7.88
N ASP A 171 -9.04 -11.29 7.82
CA ASP A 171 -7.96 -10.37 7.56
C ASP A 171 -7.10 -10.87 6.41
N THR A 172 -6.76 -10.00 5.48
CA THR A 172 -6.02 -10.37 4.28
C THR A 172 -4.93 -9.37 3.93
N ILE A 173 -4.69 -8.37 4.77
CA ILE A 173 -3.84 -7.25 4.43
C ILE A 173 -2.51 -7.33 5.17
N PHE A 174 -1.43 -7.04 4.45
CA PHE A 174 -0.05 -6.96 4.94
C PHE A 174 0.19 -5.69 5.78
N THR A 175 -0.48 -5.55 6.88
CA THR A 175 -0.38 -4.36 7.74
C THR A 175 0.33 -4.67 9.04
N THR A 176 0.78 -3.62 9.71
CA THR A 176 1.26 -3.71 11.10
C THR A 176 0.17 -4.28 12.02
N GLU A 177 -1.09 -3.95 11.73
CA GLU A 177 -2.23 -4.50 12.45
C GLU A 177 -2.30 -6.02 12.31
N TYR A 178 -2.14 -6.55 11.10
CA TYR A 178 -2.13 -7.99 10.85
C TYR A 178 -1.04 -8.68 11.68
N SER A 179 0.15 -8.12 11.70
CA SER A 179 1.27 -8.65 12.49
C SER A 179 0.98 -8.60 14.00
N MET A 180 0.36 -7.53 14.48
CA MET A 180 -0.05 -7.38 15.87
C MET A 180 -1.13 -8.40 16.25
N ARG A 181 -2.13 -8.59 15.40
CA ARG A 181 -3.22 -9.54 15.62
C ARG A 181 -2.71 -10.97 15.74
N THR A 182 -1.86 -11.40 14.80
CA THR A 182 -1.25 -12.73 14.87
C THR A 182 -0.38 -12.91 16.11
N GLY A 183 0.34 -11.85 16.54
CA GLY A 183 1.08 -11.85 17.79
C GLY A 183 0.19 -11.99 19.03
N MET A 184 -0.92 -11.27 19.09
CA MET A 184 -1.90 -11.40 20.18
C MET A 184 -2.53 -12.80 20.20
N GLU A 185 -2.93 -13.32 19.04
CA GLU A 185 -3.51 -14.66 18.91
C GLU A 185 -2.52 -15.74 19.37
N ALA A 186 -1.24 -15.63 18.97
CA ALA A 186 -0.19 -16.53 19.42
C ALA A 186 -0.07 -16.55 20.95
N VAL A 187 0.04 -15.37 21.57
CA VAL A 187 0.17 -15.26 23.03
C VAL A 187 -1.05 -15.83 23.75
N TYR A 188 -2.24 -15.48 23.33
CA TYR A 188 -3.47 -15.95 24.00
C TYR A 188 -3.64 -17.45 23.87
N THR A 189 -3.34 -18.00 22.69
CA THR A 189 -3.45 -19.44 22.45
C THR A 189 -2.39 -20.23 23.21
N LEU A 190 -1.10 -19.86 23.10
CA LEU A 190 0.01 -20.59 23.71
C LEU A 190 -0.02 -20.52 25.24
N LEU A 191 -0.50 -19.42 25.81
CA LEU A 191 -0.61 -19.25 27.25
C LEU A 191 -2.00 -19.63 27.79
N ASN A 192 -2.86 -20.14 26.95
CA ASN A 192 -4.25 -20.51 27.30
C ASN A 192 -5.00 -19.37 28.03
N ILE A 193 -4.87 -18.15 27.52
CA ILE A 193 -5.54 -16.98 28.05
C ILE A 193 -6.93 -16.92 27.43
N ASP A 194 -7.96 -16.94 28.29
CA ASP A 194 -9.37 -16.81 27.86
C ASP A 194 -9.66 -15.36 27.45
N ARG A 195 -9.15 -14.98 26.28
CA ARG A 195 -9.34 -13.67 25.67
C ARG A 195 -9.28 -13.76 24.15
N GLY A 196 -10.30 -13.24 23.49
CA GLY A 196 -10.30 -13.11 22.03
C GLY A 196 -9.44 -11.93 21.56
N VAL A 197 -8.84 -12.09 20.39
CA VAL A 197 -8.26 -10.95 19.67
C VAL A 197 -9.39 -10.07 19.16
N PRO A 198 -9.34 -8.73 19.32
CA PRO A 198 -10.35 -7.84 18.77
C PRO A 198 -10.53 -8.07 17.27
N GLU A 199 -11.76 -8.15 16.80
CA GLU A 199 -12.02 -8.34 15.37
C GLU A 199 -11.60 -7.11 14.57
N VAL A 200 -11.17 -7.34 13.31
CA VAL A 200 -10.95 -6.29 12.34
C VAL A 200 -12.30 -5.67 11.98
N TRP A 201 -12.30 -4.37 11.81
CA TRP A 201 -13.48 -3.66 11.29
C TRP A 201 -13.90 -4.24 9.94
N GLY A 202 -15.04 -4.90 9.94
CA GLY A 202 -15.59 -5.54 8.75
C GLY A 202 -16.40 -4.57 7.90
N SER A 203 -15.74 -3.64 7.18
CA SER A 203 -16.42 -2.65 6.36
C SER A 203 -17.40 -3.25 5.35
N VAL A 204 -17.15 -4.48 4.90
CA VAL A 204 -18.07 -5.22 4.02
C VAL A 204 -19.43 -5.54 4.67
N TYR A 205 -19.52 -5.46 5.99
CA TYR A 205 -20.76 -5.64 6.76
C TYR A 205 -21.35 -4.33 7.25
N ASP A 206 -20.65 -3.20 7.05
CA ASP A 206 -21.16 -1.89 7.40
C ASP A 206 -21.93 -1.30 6.21
N VAL A 207 -23.23 -1.18 6.37
CA VAL A 207 -24.09 -0.64 5.31
C VAL A 207 -23.70 0.78 4.91
N ARG A 208 -23.11 1.57 5.81
CA ARG A 208 -22.68 2.94 5.56
C ARG A 208 -21.49 2.95 4.58
N ASP A 209 -20.49 2.09 4.82
CA ASP A 209 -19.34 1.94 3.93
C ASP A 209 -19.75 1.42 2.55
N LEU A 210 -20.70 0.47 2.50
CA LEU A 210 -21.23 -0.05 1.25
C LEU A 210 -21.99 1.01 0.45
N LEU A 211 -22.77 1.87 1.14
CA LEU A 211 -23.48 2.98 0.52
C LEU A 211 -22.50 4.03 -0.02
N ASP A 212 -21.50 4.42 0.75
CA ASP A 212 -20.45 5.35 0.33
C ASP A 212 -19.66 4.80 -0.88
N ALA A 213 -19.28 3.53 -0.84
CA ALA A 213 -18.63 2.86 -1.98
C ALA A 213 -19.52 2.89 -3.24
N THR A 214 -20.84 2.70 -3.07
CA THR A 214 -21.79 2.73 -4.21
C THR A 214 -21.83 4.12 -4.87
N VAL A 215 -21.76 5.20 -4.09
CA VAL A 215 -21.71 6.57 -4.63
C VAL A 215 -20.39 6.81 -5.35
N LYS A 216 -19.27 6.42 -4.75
CA LYS A 216 -17.93 6.57 -5.33
C LYS A 216 -17.76 5.82 -6.63
N LEU A 217 -18.27 4.59 -6.72
CA LEU A 217 -18.27 3.78 -7.95
C LEU A 217 -19.09 4.41 -9.10
N ARG A 218 -19.92 5.40 -8.80
CA ARG A 218 -20.74 6.14 -9.76
C ARG A 218 -20.27 7.59 -9.94
N ASP A 219 -19.00 7.86 -9.70
CA ASP A 219 -18.42 9.21 -9.81
C ASP A 219 -19.17 10.27 -8.99
N GLY A 220 -19.69 9.88 -7.83
CA GLY A 220 -20.48 10.76 -6.95
C GLY A 220 -21.91 11.02 -7.40
N LYS A 221 -22.40 10.37 -8.47
CA LYS A 221 -23.78 10.53 -8.95
C LYS A 221 -24.75 9.84 -8.01
N LYS A 222 -25.75 10.57 -7.57
CA LYS A 222 -26.84 9.99 -6.76
C LYS A 222 -27.75 9.13 -7.63
N PRO A 223 -28.41 8.12 -7.06
CA PRO A 223 -29.39 7.31 -7.80
C PRO A 223 -30.50 8.13 -8.47
N ILE A 224 -30.90 9.23 -7.85
CA ILE A 224 -31.92 10.13 -8.37
C ILE A 224 -31.47 10.91 -9.63
N ASP A 225 -30.16 11.13 -9.77
CA ASP A 225 -29.55 11.88 -10.87
C ASP A 225 -29.19 10.97 -12.05
N MET A 226 -29.45 9.67 -11.95
CA MET A 226 -29.17 8.71 -13.01
C MET A 226 -30.23 8.77 -14.12
N GLU A 227 -29.83 8.39 -15.34
CA GLU A 227 -30.75 8.19 -16.45
C GLU A 227 -31.58 6.92 -16.22
N LEU A 228 -32.59 7.03 -15.38
CA LEU A 228 -33.54 5.97 -15.11
C LEU A 228 -34.70 6.03 -16.09
N ASN A 229 -35.21 4.88 -16.50
CA ASN A 229 -36.47 4.82 -17.25
C ASN A 229 -37.67 5.16 -16.36
N LEU A 230 -38.85 5.35 -16.98
CA LEU A 230 -40.05 5.80 -16.27
C LEU A 230 -40.44 4.86 -15.11
N VAL A 231 -40.32 3.55 -15.31
CA VAL A 231 -40.69 2.53 -14.31
C VAL A 231 -39.73 2.57 -13.13
N GLU A 232 -38.43 2.69 -13.40
CA GLU A 232 -37.37 2.79 -12.39
C GLU A 232 -37.53 4.06 -11.56
N LYS A 233 -37.84 5.21 -12.20
CA LYS A 233 -38.12 6.47 -11.49
C LYS A 233 -39.32 6.35 -10.58
N MET A 234 -40.40 5.71 -11.03
CA MET A 234 -41.58 5.48 -10.22
C MET A 234 -41.29 4.54 -9.03
N ALA A 235 -40.52 3.46 -9.27
CA ALA A 235 -40.13 2.54 -8.20
C ALA A 235 -39.24 3.25 -7.16
N LEU A 236 -38.24 4.03 -7.61
CA LEU A 236 -37.38 4.80 -6.72
C LEU A 236 -38.19 5.80 -5.88
N LYS A 237 -39.07 6.57 -6.52
CA LYS A 237 -39.95 7.51 -5.80
C LYS A 237 -40.83 6.83 -4.75
N LYS A 238 -41.36 5.64 -5.07
CA LYS A 238 -42.17 4.85 -4.12
C LYS A 238 -41.34 4.35 -2.93
N VAL A 239 -40.11 3.93 -3.17
CA VAL A 239 -39.18 3.50 -2.09
C VAL A 239 -38.82 4.69 -1.21
N LEU A 240 -38.41 5.83 -1.79
CA LEU A 240 -38.07 7.04 -1.07
C LEU A 240 -39.23 7.52 -0.21
N GLY A 241 -40.46 7.51 -0.72
CA GLY A 241 -41.66 7.85 0.06
C GLY A 241 -41.96 6.90 1.24
N LYS A 242 -41.47 5.65 1.18
CA LYS A 242 -41.63 4.70 2.30
C LYS A 242 -40.64 4.91 3.45
N ILE A 243 -39.51 5.52 3.16
CA ILE A 243 -38.46 5.76 4.16
C ILE A 243 -38.47 7.21 4.68
N GLU A 244 -39.35 8.05 4.17
CA GLU A 244 -39.49 9.44 4.58
C GLU A 244 -39.74 9.55 6.10
N GLY A 245 -38.95 10.40 6.76
CA GLY A 245 -38.98 10.58 8.21
C GLY A 245 -38.30 9.49 9.04
N THR A 246 -37.78 8.44 8.43
CA THR A 246 -37.08 7.36 9.13
C THR A 246 -35.59 7.63 9.33
N ASP A 247 -34.95 6.84 10.21
CA ASP A 247 -33.49 6.89 10.39
C ASP A 247 -32.73 6.37 9.14
N ILE A 248 -33.38 5.56 8.31
CA ILE A 248 -32.84 5.15 7.02
C ILE A 248 -32.72 6.37 6.08
N GLU A 249 -33.74 7.22 6.02
CA GLU A 249 -33.66 8.45 5.22
C GLU A 249 -32.53 9.36 5.70
N LYS A 250 -32.40 9.54 7.02
CA LYS A 250 -31.31 10.34 7.62
C LYS A 250 -29.94 9.79 7.22
N LEU A 251 -29.76 8.47 7.34
CA LEU A 251 -28.53 7.79 6.96
C LEU A 251 -28.20 8.02 5.47
N LEU A 252 -29.17 7.83 4.57
CA LEU A 252 -28.96 8.01 3.13
C LEU A 252 -28.64 9.45 2.77
N LYS A 253 -29.17 10.44 3.48
CA LYS A 253 -28.83 11.86 3.31
C LYS A 253 -27.42 12.16 3.84
N GLU A 254 -27.05 11.62 5.00
CA GLU A 254 -25.72 11.79 5.59
C GLU A 254 -24.60 11.29 4.65
N TYR A 255 -24.85 10.18 3.97
CA TYR A 255 -23.92 9.59 3.00
C TYR A 255 -24.14 10.06 1.56
N HIS A 256 -24.91 11.11 1.36
CA HIS A 256 -25.15 11.72 0.05
C HIS A 256 -25.71 10.77 -1.01
N ILE A 257 -26.44 9.73 -0.59
CA ILE A 257 -27.07 8.75 -1.50
C ILE A 257 -28.33 9.34 -2.14
N ILE A 258 -29.04 10.13 -1.37
CA ILE A 258 -30.26 10.82 -1.81
C ILE A 258 -30.22 12.32 -1.46
#